data_5eb8688f49f219e5c38f61836c4b5ea9
#
_entry.id   5eb8688f49f219e5c38f61836c4b5ea9
#
_cell.length_a   1.000
_cell.length_b   1.000
_cell.length_c   1.000
_cell.angle_alpha   90.00
_cell.angle_beta   90.00
_cell.angle_gamma   90.00
#
_symmetry.space_group_name_H-M   'P 1'
#
loop_
_entity.id
_entity.type
_entity.pdbx_description
1 polymer ?
#
loop_
_entity_poly.entity_id
_entity_poly.type
_entity_poly.pdbx_seq_one_letter_code
_entity_poly.pdbx_strand_id
1 'polypeptide(L)'
;GSIEQKQWRIFGLYRNQKMIDIKPSLVLKPNDVILVIGKPDVLMQVYNVIGKTQGQFPMPFGTNIYLYLDLYLQNDESVKKAIDEAKYLNQKLKNNLLIVRITRPTTVQIMNFIKEELKHFPSIILLIDYANKGFNKIIKEDFRKNNIGMIMLTAEMFSNKENIQNVLDLKIPIFKFGKENFKAVKRTANIVNDTNSYEQISPIVFDISSQLKVKTKVFDLDPIGEKEGKSNLLDHFENLAKIFNEKLEVVTSGENPIRELKKQRNMLQILPLKEDMFKKRFSFKFLYTNSDFIAFDMNKFNQLLIPIVEE
;
A
#
# COMPACT_ATOMS: atom_id res chain seq x y z
N GLY A 1 -25.39 -5.74 18.04
CA GLY A 1 -26.82 -5.83 17.77
C GLY A 1 -27.04 -6.23 16.32
N SER A 2 -27.86 -7.25 16.09
CA SER A 2 -28.24 -7.66 14.73
C SER A 2 -29.15 -6.60 14.11
N ILE A 3 -28.80 -6.13 12.93
CA ILE A 3 -29.68 -5.25 12.15
C ILE A 3 -30.77 -6.16 11.53
N GLU A 4 -32.06 -5.85 11.75
CA GLU A 4 -33.14 -6.65 11.18
C GLU A 4 -33.10 -6.60 9.64
N GLN A 5 -32.86 -7.76 9.03
CA GLN A 5 -32.76 -7.91 7.56
C GLN A 5 -34.04 -7.51 6.80
N LYS A 6 -35.18 -7.40 7.47
CA LYS A 6 -36.46 -7.01 6.86
C LYS A 6 -36.51 -5.55 6.36
N GLN A 7 -35.61 -4.69 6.81
CA GLN A 7 -35.62 -3.26 6.50
C GLN A 7 -34.60 -2.83 5.46
N TRP A 8 -33.72 -3.74 5.04
CA TRP A 8 -32.74 -3.52 4.00
C TRP A 8 -32.44 -4.82 3.26
N ARG A 9 -31.94 -4.70 2.05
CA ARG A 9 -31.49 -5.83 1.22
C ARG A 9 -30.33 -5.45 0.33
N ILE A 10 -29.48 -6.42 0.02
CA ILE A 10 -28.47 -6.27 -1.01
C ILE A 10 -29.19 -6.37 -2.36
N PHE A 11 -29.08 -5.32 -3.17
CA PHE A 11 -29.66 -5.23 -4.51
C PHE A 11 -28.68 -5.71 -5.58
N GLY A 12 -27.40 -5.42 -5.42
CA GLY A 12 -26.35 -5.80 -6.36
C GLY A 12 -25.02 -6.00 -5.65
N LEU A 13 -24.17 -6.83 -6.22
CA LEU A 13 -22.79 -7.00 -5.85
C LEU A 13 -21.94 -6.88 -7.11
N TYR A 14 -20.94 -6.01 -7.06
CA TYR A 14 -19.95 -5.91 -8.12
C TYR A 14 -18.59 -6.37 -7.60
N ARG A 15 -17.96 -7.26 -8.34
CA ARG A 15 -16.61 -7.76 -8.11
C ARG A 15 -15.79 -7.57 -9.36
N ASN A 16 -14.70 -6.82 -9.28
CA ASN A 16 -13.89 -6.43 -10.44
C ASN A 16 -14.78 -5.87 -11.57
N GLN A 17 -15.64 -4.91 -11.21
CA GLN A 17 -16.59 -4.20 -12.10
C GLN A 17 -17.65 -5.10 -12.77
N LYS A 18 -17.67 -6.40 -12.49
CA LYS A 18 -18.69 -7.33 -12.99
C LYS A 18 -19.76 -7.57 -11.94
N MET A 19 -21.01 -7.50 -12.35
CA MET A 19 -22.14 -7.86 -11.49
C MET A 19 -22.09 -9.36 -11.19
N ILE A 20 -22.18 -9.70 -9.90
CA ILE A 20 -22.17 -11.08 -9.40
C ILE A 20 -23.57 -11.44 -8.92
N ASP A 21 -24.03 -12.63 -9.30
CA ASP A 21 -25.29 -13.16 -8.82
C ASP A 21 -25.28 -13.36 -7.31
N ILE A 22 -26.27 -12.76 -6.64
CA ILE A 22 -26.41 -12.83 -5.19
C ILE A 22 -27.10 -14.14 -4.81
N LYS A 23 -26.34 -15.05 -4.22
CA LYS A 23 -26.87 -16.33 -3.70
C LYS A 23 -26.66 -16.37 -2.19
N PRO A 24 -27.51 -17.11 -1.43
CA PRO A 24 -27.34 -17.21 0.03
C PRO A 24 -25.97 -17.72 0.49
N SER A 25 -25.31 -18.50 -0.35
CA SER A 25 -23.96 -19.03 -0.10
C SER A 25 -22.83 -18.09 -0.56
N LEU A 26 -23.16 -16.91 -1.08
CA LEU A 26 -22.16 -15.99 -1.57
C LEU A 26 -21.33 -15.40 -0.42
N VAL A 27 -20.04 -15.65 -0.44
CA VAL A 27 -19.09 -15.06 0.48
C VAL A 27 -18.58 -13.75 -0.12
N LEU A 28 -18.76 -12.65 0.63
CA LEU A 28 -18.21 -11.35 0.27
C LEU A 28 -16.69 -11.42 0.28
N LYS A 29 -16.08 -10.85 -0.74
CA LYS A 29 -14.64 -10.73 -0.85
C LYS A 29 -14.21 -9.26 -0.65
N PRO A 30 -12.97 -9.04 -0.26
CA PRO A 30 -12.41 -7.69 -0.25
C PRO A 30 -12.57 -7.00 -1.62
N ASN A 31 -12.84 -5.70 -1.58
CA ASN A 31 -13.14 -4.86 -2.75
C ASN A 31 -14.45 -5.17 -3.50
N ASP A 32 -15.32 -6.01 -2.93
CA ASP A 32 -16.68 -6.10 -3.45
C ASP A 32 -17.43 -4.78 -3.20
N VAL A 33 -18.06 -4.26 -4.24
CA VAL A 33 -18.96 -3.12 -4.13
C VAL A 33 -20.38 -3.63 -3.96
N ILE A 34 -21.01 -3.31 -2.84
CA ILE A 34 -22.35 -3.78 -2.50
C ILE A 34 -23.33 -2.64 -2.68
N LEU A 35 -24.35 -2.85 -3.51
CA LEU A 35 -25.51 -1.97 -3.59
C LEU A 35 -26.57 -2.43 -2.58
N VAL A 36 -26.90 -1.54 -1.65
CA VAL A 36 -27.86 -1.82 -0.58
C VAL A 36 -29.06 -0.90 -0.72
N ILE A 37 -30.26 -1.46 -0.65
CA ILE A 37 -31.51 -0.71 -0.65
C ILE A 37 -32.20 -0.92 0.71
N GLY A 38 -32.69 0.17 1.28
CA GLY A 38 -33.38 0.14 2.57
C GLY A 38 -33.81 1.53 3.02
N LYS A 39 -34.40 1.62 4.22
CA LYS A 39 -34.74 2.91 4.81
C LYS A 39 -33.44 3.69 5.15
N PRO A 40 -33.42 5.02 5.01
CA PRO A 40 -32.21 5.83 5.23
C PRO A 40 -31.54 5.58 6.59
N ASP A 41 -32.32 5.53 7.65
CA ASP A 41 -31.80 5.32 9.03
C ASP A 41 -31.14 3.94 9.17
N VAL A 42 -31.71 2.93 8.52
CA VAL A 42 -31.20 1.56 8.51
C VAL A 42 -29.96 1.45 7.64
N LEU A 43 -29.96 2.12 6.48
CA LEU A 43 -28.77 2.17 5.62
C LEU A 43 -27.61 2.85 6.33
N MET A 44 -27.85 3.90 7.13
CA MET A 44 -26.84 4.54 7.96
C MET A 44 -26.29 3.59 9.03
N GLN A 45 -27.16 2.77 9.64
CA GLN A 45 -26.72 1.75 10.61
C GLN A 45 -25.89 0.65 9.94
N VAL A 46 -26.34 0.13 8.77
CA VAL A 46 -25.58 -0.83 7.97
C VAL A 46 -24.22 -0.28 7.60
N TYR A 47 -24.20 0.96 7.10
CA TYR A 47 -22.99 1.68 6.78
C TYR A 47 -22.04 1.80 7.98
N ASN A 48 -22.56 2.20 9.15
CA ASN A 48 -21.78 2.31 10.38
C ASN A 48 -21.25 0.96 10.89
N VAL A 49 -21.97 -0.13 10.67
CA VAL A 49 -21.51 -1.48 11.05
C VAL A 49 -20.43 -1.96 10.10
N ILE A 50 -20.60 -1.77 8.79
CA ILE A 50 -19.61 -2.14 7.79
C ILE A 50 -18.40 -1.20 7.85
N GLY A 51 -18.63 0.09 8.02
CA GLY A 51 -17.59 1.13 8.11
C GLY A 51 -16.84 1.17 9.45
N LYS A 52 -17.35 0.54 10.52
CA LYS A 52 -16.63 0.43 11.81
C LYS A 52 -15.37 -0.43 11.75
N THR A 53 -15.14 -1.12 10.66
CA THR A 53 -13.88 -1.81 10.39
C THR A 53 -12.85 -0.90 9.73
N GLN A 54 -12.87 0.41 10.03
CA GLN A 54 -11.83 1.35 9.63
C GLN A 54 -10.47 0.88 10.15
N GLY A 55 -9.46 0.96 9.29
CA GLY A 55 -8.11 0.58 9.64
C GLY A 55 -7.90 -0.93 9.56
N GLN A 56 -8.00 -1.53 8.40
CA GLN A 56 -7.79 -2.96 8.17
C GLN A 56 -6.50 -3.28 7.41
N PHE A 57 -5.90 -2.33 6.72
CA PHE A 57 -4.68 -2.60 5.98
C PHE A 57 -3.63 -3.27 6.89
N PRO A 58 -2.97 -4.34 6.47
CA PRO A 58 -2.79 -4.84 5.10
C PRO A 58 -3.91 -5.74 4.55
N MET A 59 -4.97 -6.02 5.30
CA MET A 59 -6.18 -6.59 4.72
C MET A 59 -6.71 -5.66 3.61
N PRO A 60 -7.19 -6.15 2.47
CA PRO A 60 -7.60 -7.54 2.18
C PRO A 60 -6.52 -8.42 1.57
N PHE A 61 -5.29 -7.92 1.39
CA PHE A 61 -4.22 -8.69 0.73
C PHE A 61 -3.73 -9.85 1.59
N GLY A 62 -3.69 -9.66 2.90
CA GLY A 62 -3.30 -10.66 3.88
C GLY A 62 -3.15 -10.03 5.27
N THR A 63 -2.74 -10.83 6.25
CA THR A 63 -2.70 -10.40 7.66
C THR A 63 -1.31 -10.11 8.20
N ASN A 64 -0.26 -10.55 7.52
CA ASN A 64 1.11 -10.41 7.99
C ASN A 64 1.93 -9.47 7.12
N ILE A 65 2.89 -8.80 7.73
CA ILE A 65 3.85 -7.93 7.04
C ILE A 65 5.20 -8.63 7.01
N TYR A 66 5.87 -8.60 5.86
CA TYR A 66 7.19 -9.21 5.67
C TYR A 66 8.24 -8.16 5.34
N LEU A 67 9.27 -8.05 6.17
CA LEU A 67 10.49 -7.32 5.86
C LEU A 67 11.53 -8.30 5.33
N TYR A 68 11.87 -8.21 4.06
CA TYR A 68 12.96 -8.99 3.48
C TYR A 68 14.28 -8.24 3.56
N LEU A 69 15.29 -8.90 4.09
CA LEU A 69 16.65 -8.38 4.19
C LEU A 69 17.64 -9.33 3.51
N ASP A 70 18.43 -8.76 2.62
CA ASP A 70 19.58 -9.42 1.99
C ASP A 70 20.84 -8.70 2.44
N LEU A 71 21.52 -9.27 3.44
CA LEU A 71 22.64 -8.59 4.11
C LEU A 71 23.90 -8.49 3.23
N TYR A 72 23.92 -9.13 2.04
CA TYR A 72 24.99 -8.93 1.05
C TYR A 72 24.72 -7.72 0.15
N LEU A 73 23.46 -7.36 -0.08
CA LEU A 73 23.08 -6.21 -0.92
C LEU A 73 22.99 -4.91 -0.14
N GLN A 74 22.78 -4.99 1.17
CA GLN A 74 22.46 -3.88 2.05
C GLN A 74 23.62 -3.55 2.96
N ASN A 75 23.86 -2.27 3.20
CA ASN A 75 24.78 -1.86 4.26
C ASN A 75 24.07 -1.88 5.63
N ASP A 76 24.84 -1.90 6.70
CA ASP A 76 24.35 -2.00 8.08
C ASP A 76 23.41 -0.85 8.45
N GLU A 77 23.63 0.36 7.95
CA GLU A 77 22.80 1.52 8.23
C GLU A 77 21.41 1.37 7.60
N SER A 78 21.35 0.92 6.34
CA SER A 78 20.10 0.62 5.63
C SER A 78 19.30 -0.49 6.35
N VAL A 79 19.98 -1.54 6.82
CA VAL A 79 19.37 -2.63 7.59
C VAL A 79 18.80 -2.14 8.92
N LYS A 80 19.58 -1.39 9.69
CA LYS A 80 19.15 -0.81 10.97
C LYS A 80 17.94 0.09 10.82
N LYS A 81 17.97 0.98 9.82
CA LYS A 81 16.86 1.87 9.49
C LYS A 81 15.62 1.07 9.10
N ALA A 82 15.73 0.08 8.22
CA ALA A 82 14.61 -0.73 7.77
C ALA A 82 13.93 -1.48 8.93
N ILE A 83 14.71 -2.04 9.85
CA ILE A 83 14.19 -2.72 11.06
C ILE A 83 13.45 -1.73 11.95
N ASP A 84 14.02 -0.58 12.22
CA ASP A 84 13.43 0.43 13.09
C ASP A 84 12.12 0.99 12.52
N GLU A 85 12.07 1.27 11.22
CA GLU A 85 10.86 1.74 10.54
C GLU A 85 9.81 0.63 10.39
N ALA A 86 10.20 -0.63 10.18
CA ALA A 86 9.30 -1.76 10.14
C ALA A 86 8.64 -2.05 11.49
N LYS A 87 9.41 -1.93 12.59
CA LYS A 87 8.86 -1.99 13.97
C LYS A 87 7.79 -0.91 14.17
N TYR A 88 8.07 0.31 13.72
CA TYR A 88 7.11 1.41 13.82
C TYR A 88 5.84 1.13 13.02
N LEU A 89 5.95 0.65 11.77
CA LEU A 89 4.81 0.25 10.96
C LEU A 89 3.98 -0.85 11.64
N ASN A 90 4.63 -1.89 12.16
CA ASN A 90 3.98 -2.98 12.88
C ASN A 90 3.14 -2.50 14.09
N GLN A 91 3.56 -1.42 14.75
CA GLN A 91 2.81 -0.82 15.86
C GLN A 91 1.62 0.02 15.40
N LYS A 92 1.62 0.51 14.17
CA LYS A 92 0.61 1.41 13.63
C LYS A 92 -0.46 0.70 12.82
N LEU A 93 -0.06 -0.30 12.06
CA LEU A 93 -0.96 -1.03 11.17
C LEU A 93 -1.66 -2.19 11.90
N LYS A 94 -2.83 -2.58 11.44
CA LYS A 94 -3.59 -3.71 11.97
C LYS A 94 -3.17 -5.05 11.35
N ASN A 95 -1.89 -5.32 11.33
CA ASN A 95 -1.36 -6.63 10.94
C ASN A 95 -1.25 -7.55 12.17
N ASN A 96 -1.20 -8.86 11.92
CA ASN A 96 -1.02 -9.86 12.97
C ASN A 96 0.44 -9.95 13.41
N LEU A 97 1.32 -10.18 12.45
CA LEU A 97 2.75 -10.37 12.69
C LEU A 97 3.58 -9.55 11.71
N LEU A 98 4.73 -9.09 12.18
CA LEU A 98 5.85 -8.67 11.35
C LEU A 98 6.85 -9.81 11.28
N ILE A 99 7.11 -10.31 10.08
CA ILE A 99 8.14 -11.31 9.84
C ILE A 99 9.38 -10.62 9.25
N VAL A 100 10.48 -10.63 9.97
CA VAL A 100 11.78 -10.20 9.46
C VAL A 100 12.47 -11.41 8.86
N ARG A 101 12.59 -11.42 7.53
CA ARG A 101 13.11 -12.54 6.74
C ARG A 101 14.49 -12.23 6.21
N ILE A 102 15.52 -12.84 6.75
CA ILE A 102 16.90 -12.72 6.26
C ILE A 102 17.13 -13.79 5.19
N THR A 103 17.40 -13.36 3.96
CA THR A 103 17.59 -14.25 2.81
C THR A 103 19.03 -14.66 2.60
N ARG A 104 19.97 -13.80 2.98
CA ARG A 104 21.42 -14.11 3.01
C ARG A 104 22.04 -13.49 4.25
N PRO A 105 22.32 -14.30 5.28
CA PRO A 105 23.02 -13.82 6.47
C PRO A 105 24.49 -13.50 6.19
N THR A 106 25.09 -12.58 6.93
CA THR A 106 26.48 -12.18 6.79
C THR A 106 27.22 -12.29 8.14
N THR A 107 27.71 -11.18 8.66
CA THR A 107 28.55 -11.14 9.86
C THR A 107 27.77 -11.42 11.14
N VAL A 108 28.44 -12.00 12.13
CA VAL A 108 27.87 -12.28 13.46
C VAL A 108 27.41 -10.98 14.12
N GLN A 109 28.10 -9.87 13.89
CA GLN A 109 27.79 -8.58 14.51
C GLN A 109 26.40 -8.06 14.09
N ILE A 110 26.10 -7.96 12.79
CA ILE A 110 24.80 -7.49 12.32
C ILE A 110 23.69 -8.49 12.68
N MET A 111 23.97 -9.79 12.65
CA MET A 111 23.03 -10.82 13.04
C MET A 111 22.66 -10.73 14.53
N ASN A 112 23.62 -10.49 15.41
CA ASN A 112 23.38 -10.29 16.83
C ASN A 112 22.60 -8.99 17.08
N PHE A 113 22.95 -7.91 16.39
CA PHE A 113 22.17 -6.66 16.45
C PHE A 113 20.70 -6.93 16.10
N ILE A 114 20.42 -7.59 14.99
CA ILE A 114 19.03 -7.88 14.56
C ILE A 114 18.30 -8.71 15.61
N LYS A 115 18.92 -9.76 16.14
CA LYS A 115 18.33 -10.60 17.18
C LYS A 115 18.00 -9.79 18.45
N GLU A 116 18.92 -8.97 18.92
CA GLU A 116 18.70 -8.13 20.10
C GLU A 116 17.58 -7.10 19.90
N GLU A 117 17.54 -6.45 18.73
CA GLU A 117 16.51 -5.47 18.40
C GLU A 117 15.11 -6.05 18.34
N LEU A 118 14.96 -7.33 18.03
CA LEU A 118 13.67 -7.96 17.83
C LEU A 118 13.19 -8.83 19.01
N LYS A 119 14.05 -9.26 19.91
CA LYS A 119 13.74 -10.24 20.96
C LYS A 119 12.60 -9.85 21.91
N HIS A 120 12.39 -8.56 22.12
CA HIS A 120 11.38 -8.04 23.06
C HIS A 120 10.01 -7.75 22.42
N PHE A 121 9.83 -8.07 21.16
CA PHE A 121 8.58 -7.79 20.42
C PHE A 121 7.84 -9.08 20.09
N PRO A 122 6.80 -9.47 20.85
CA PRO A 122 6.11 -10.75 20.65
C PRO A 122 5.38 -10.84 19.30
N SER A 123 5.05 -9.70 18.68
CA SER A 123 4.44 -9.64 17.35
C SER A 123 5.45 -9.68 16.21
N ILE A 124 6.75 -9.89 16.49
CA ILE A 124 7.81 -9.92 15.49
C ILE A 124 8.48 -11.29 15.49
N ILE A 125 8.58 -11.91 14.32
CA ILE A 125 9.26 -13.20 14.13
C ILE A 125 10.47 -12.99 13.23
N LEU A 126 11.63 -13.48 13.66
CA LEU A 126 12.85 -13.51 12.85
C LEU A 126 13.02 -14.89 12.19
N LEU A 127 13.06 -14.90 10.87
CA LEU A 127 13.35 -16.09 10.06
C LEU A 127 14.64 -15.90 9.27
N ILE A 128 15.57 -16.85 9.36
CA ILE A 128 16.89 -16.77 8.70
C ILE A 128 17.03 -17.94 7.75
N ASP A 129 17.42 -17.66 6.50
CA ASP A 129 17.78 -18.70 5.56
C ASP A 129 19.28 -18.98 5.59
N TYR A 130 19.65 -20.10 6.19
CA TYR A 130 21.04 -20.58 6.20
C TYR A 130 21.36 -21.46 4.99
N ALA A 131 20.35 -21.87 4.22
CA ALA A 131 20.52 -22.74 3.04
C ALA A 131 20.90 -21.96 1.79
N ASN A 132 20.98 -20.64 1.86
CA ASN A 132 21.35 -19.75 0.76
C ASN A 132 20.49 -19.97 -0.52
N LYS A 133 19.19 -20.18 -0.34
CA LYS A 133 18.25 -20.48 -1.42
C LYS A 133 18.03 -19.34 -2.41
N GLY A 134 18.40 -18.12 -2.03
CA GLY A 134 18.16 -16.88 -2.76
C GLY A 134 16.73 -16.35 -2.60
N PHE A 135 16.61 -15.04 -2.76
CA PHE A 135 15.37 -14.27 -2.50
C PHE A 135 14.17 -14.82 -3.26
N ASN A 136 14.34 -15.11 -4.56
CA ASN A 136 13.23 -15.51 -5.44
C ASN A 136 12.58 -16.84 -5.04
N LYS A 137 13.35 -17.76 -4.52
CA LYS A 137 12.84 -19.06 -4.02
C LYS A 137 12.16 -18.88 -2.67
N ILE A 138 12.79 -18.11 -1.79
CA ILE A 138 12.29 -17.85 -0.44
C ILE A 138 10.93 -17.13 -0.48
N ILE A 139 10.79 -16.08 -1.29
CA ILE A 139 9.55 -15.32 -1.36
C ILE A 139 8.37 -16.16 -1.87
N LYS A 140 8.60 -17.02 -2.85
CA LYS A 140 7.59 -17.95 -3.37
C LYS A 140 7.20 -19.03 -2.33
N GLU A 141 8.17 -19.53 -1.56
CA GLU A 141 7.91 -20.47 -0.46
C GLU A 141 7.11 -19.79 0.66
N ASP A 142 7.50 -18.58 1.05
CA ASP A 142 6.83 -17.81 2.10
C ASP A 142 5.40 -17.45 1.70
N PHE A 143 5.18 -17.01 0.46
CA PHE A 143 3.85 -16.65 -0.06
C PHE A 143 2.88 -17.83 -0.07
N ARG A 144 3.37 -19.05 -0.40
CA ARG A 144 2.54 -20.25 -0.41
C ARG A 144 2.13 -20.72 0.99
N LYS A 145 2.96 -20.44 2.00
CA LYS A 145 2.79 -20.96 3.36
C LYS A 145 2.14 -19.96 4.32
N ASN A 146 2.20 -18.68 4.00
CA ASN A 146 1.85 -17.62 4.91
C ASN A 146 0.89 -16.63 4.26
N ASN A 147 0.08 -15.98 5.10
CA ASN A 147 -0.87 -14.97 4.65
C ASN A 147 -0.19 -13.59 4.61
N ILE A 148 0.58 -13.33 3.53
CA ILE A 148 1.33 -12.09 3.36
C ILE A 148 0.42 -11.00 2.83
N GLY A 149 0.28 -9.91 3.57
CA GLY A 149 -0.53 -8.76 3.20
C GLY A 149 0.27 -7.56 2.69
N MET A 150 1.56 -7.47 3.06
CA MET A 150 2.47 -6.44 2.56
C MET A 150 3.92 -6.93 2.64
N ILE A 151 4.69 -6.59 1.61
CA ILE A 151 6.14 -6.81 1.56
C ILE A 151 6.85 -5.48 1.74
N MET A 152 7.89 -5.47 2.58
CA MET A 152 8.77 -4.32 2.76
C MET A 152 10.16 -4.62 2.21
N LEU A 153 10.67 -3.72 1.38
CA LEU A 153 11.98 -3.82 0.72
C LEU A 153 12.76 -2.51 0.88
N THR A 154 14.06 -2.62 1.10
CA THR A 154 14.95 -1.47 1.00
C THR A 154 15.16 -1.04 -0.46
N ALA A 155 15.69 0.15 -0.68
CA ALA A 155 15.95 0.66 -2.02
C ALA A 155 16.91 -0.23 -2.81
N GLU A 156 17.89 -0.83 -2.14
CA GLU A 156 18.87 -1.75 -2.73
C GLU A 156 18.18 -3.03 -3.24
N MET A 157 17.36 -3.67 -2.41
CA MET A 157 16.60 -4.86 -2.81
C MET A 157 15.60 -4.54 -3.92
N PHE A 158 14.92 -3.39 -3.84
CA PHE A 158 13.95 -2.94 -4.84
C PHE A 158 14.62 -2.60 -6.20
N SER A 159 15.90 -2.22 -6.19
CA SER A 159 16.65 -1.92 -7.42
C SER A 159 17.10 -3.17 -8.19
N ASN A 160 17.08 -4.33 -7.56
CA ASN A 160 17.43 -5.58 -8.21
C ASN A 160 16.26 -6.08 -9.08
N LYS A 161 16.50 -6.13 -10.42
CA LYS A 161 15.47 -6.45 -11.42
C LYS A 161 14.80 -7.79 -11.21
N GLU A 162 15.60 -8.80 -10.91
CA GLU A 162 15.11 -10.16 -10.74
C GLU A 162 14.25 -10.29 -9.48
N ASN A 163 14.68 -9.64 -8.39
CA ASN A 163 13.92 -9.64 -7.15
C ASN A 163 12.56 -9.00 -7.34
N ILE A 164 12.52 -7.84 -7.99
CA ILE A 164 11.28 -7.06 -8.09
C ILE A 164 10.24 -7.75 -8.97
N GLN A 165 10.64 -8.39 -10.08
CA GLN A 165 9.70 -9.09 -10.94
C GLN A 165 8.95 -10.20 -10.19
N ASN A 166 9.66 -10.97 -9.37
CA ASN A 166 9.04 -12.03 -8.57
C ASN A 166 8.09 -11.49 -7.48
N VAL A 167 8.35 -10.30 -6.96
CA VAL A 167 7.45 -9.64 -6.00
C VAL A 167 6.18 -9.14 -6.67
N LEU A 168 6.29 -8.59 -7.89
CA LEU A 168 5.15 -8.09 -8.66
C LEU A 168 4.14 -9.17 -9.01
N ASP A 169 4.64 -10.36 -9.38
CA ASP A 169 3.80 -11.51 -9.73
C ASP A 169 2.88 -11.94 -8.57
N LEU A 170 3.20 -11.55 -7.33
CA LEU A 170 2.39 -11.88 -6.15
C LEU A 170 1.15 -10.99 -5.98
N LYS A 171 1.08 -9.85 -6.65
CA LYS A 171 -0.04 -8.89 -6.60
C LYS A 171 -0.41 -8.47 -5.17
N ILE A 172 0.58 -8.20 -4.34
CA ILE A 172 0.42 -7.69 -2.97
C ILE A 172 1.11 -6.33 -2.82
N PRO A 173 0.69 -5.49 -1.86
CA PRO A 173 1.32 -4.20 -1.61
C PRO A 173 2.80 -4.30 -1.29
N ILE A 174 3.57 -3.36 -1.82
CA ILE A 174 5.01 -3.25 -1.59
C ILE A 174 5.31 -1.92 -0.91
N PHE A 175 5.92 -1.98 0.27
CA PHE A 175 6.47 -0.81 0.93
C PHE A 175 7.97 -0.71 0.60
N LYS A 176 8.35 0.36 -0.08
CA LYS A 176 9.74 0.66 -0.42
C LYS A 176 10.27 1.73 0.52
N PHE A 177 11.32 1.41 1.26
CA PHE A 177 11.98 2.38 2.13
C PHE A 177 12.71 3.45 1.29
N GLY A 178 12.47 4.71 1.62
CA GLY A 178 13.15 5.85 1.05
C GLY A 178 14.28 6.36 1.93
N LYS A 179 14.88 7.49 1.54
CA LYS A 179 15.95 8.14 2.32
C LYS A 179 15.41 8.87 3.55
N GLU A 180 14.22 9.45 3.47
CA GLU A 180 13.59 10.15 4.60
C GLU A 180 13.16 9.18 5.69
N ASN A 181 13.21 9.63 6.95
CA ASN A 181 12.78 8.82 8.09
C ASN A 181 11.25 8.68 8.07
N PHE A 182 10.76 7.46 8.03
CA PHE A 182 9.34 7.18 8.00
C PHE A 182 8.60 7.67 9.25
N LYS A 183 9.23 7.65 10.41
CA LYS A 183 8.63 8.16 11.67
C LYS A 183 8.33 9.65 11.64
N ALA A 184 8.97 10.40 10.73
CA ALA A 184 8.73 11.83 10.53
C ALA A 184 7.56 12.13 9.57
N VAL A 185 6.94 11.11 8.98
CA VAL A 185 5.83 11.27 8.03
C VAL A 185 4.63 11.93 8.71
N LYS A 186 4.12 13.00 8.09
CA LYS A 186 2.98 13.79 8.58
C LYS A 186 1.79 13.75 7.64
N ARG A 187 1.99 13.27 6.41
CA ARG A 187 0.95 13.22 5.38
C ARG A 187 1.27 12.16 4.33
N THR A 188 0.23 11.67 3.67
CA THR A 188 0.39 10.90 2.45
C THR A 188 0.50 11.83 1.25
N ALA A 189 1.08 11.37 0.15
CA ALA A 189 1.18 12.10 -1.12
C ALA A 189 0.62 11.22 -2.24
N ASN A 190 -0.44 11.69 -2.86
CA ASN A 190 -1.15 11.00 -3.93
C ASN A 190 -1.18 11.93 -5.15
N ILE A 191 -0.55 11.52 -6.26
CA ILE A 191 -0.53 12.30 -7.49
C ILE A 191 -1.60 11.74 -8.41
N VAL A 192 -2.63 12.52 -8.66
CA VAL A 192 -3.76 12.10 -9.47
C VAL A 192 -3.47 12.34 -10.95
N ASN A 193 -2.93 11.34 -11.62
CA ASN A 193 -2.69 11.37 -13.07
C ASN A 193 -3.55 10.38 -13.85
N ASP A 194 -4.00 9.31 -13.18
CA ASP A 194 -4.81 8.26 -13.73
C ASP A 194 -6.01 8.04 -12.81
N THR A 195 -7.16 8.54 -13.23
CA THR A 195 -8.39 8.53 -12.45
C THR A 195 -8.78 7.11 -12.03
N ASN A 196 -8.80 6.17 -12.96
CA ASN A 196 -9.26 4.79 -12.71
C ASN A 196 -8.38 4.07 -11.67
N SER A 197 -7.07 4.22 -11.79
CA SER A 197 -6.13 3.57 -10.85
C SER A 197 -6.22 4.16 -9.45
N TYR A 198 -6.35 5.49 -9.34
CA TYR A 198 -6.48 6.13 -8.03
C TYR A 198 -7.85 5.92 -7.39
N GLU A 199 -8.92 5.77 -8.16
CA GLU A 199 -10.22 5.37 -7.66
C GLU A 199 -10.16 3.99 -6.97
N GLN A 200 -9.47 3.02 -7.60
CA GLN A 200 -9.30 1.68 -7.01
C GLN A 200 -8.53 1.67 -5.70
N ILE A 201 -7.48 2.50 -5.55
CA ILE A 201 -6.63 2.51 -4.34
C ILE A 201 -7.08 3.50 -3.28
N SER A 202 -7.97 4.44 -3.58
CA SER A 202 -8.36 5.52 -2.68
C SER A 202 -8.89 5.06 -1.31
N PRO A 203 -9.69 3.98 -1.18
CA PRO A 203 -10.09 3.48 0.14
C PRO A 203 -8.90 3.04 0.99
N ILE A 204 -7.87 2.45 0.35
CA ILE A 204 -6.65 2.01 1.02
C ILE A 204 -5.81 3.22 1.45
N VAL A 205 -5.78 4.29 0.62
CA VAL A 205 -5.10 5.55 0.96
C VAL A 205 -5.66 6.13 2.27
N PHE A 206 -6.98 6.22 2.39
CA PHE A 206 -7.62 6.74 3.60
C PHE A 206 -7.46 5.80 4.80
N ASP A 207 -7.56 4.50 4.58
CA ASP A 207 -7.34 3.50 5.63
C ASP A 207 -5.93 3.64 6.23
N ILE A 208 -4.90 3.69 5.39
CA ILE A 208 -3.51 3.85 5.83
C ILE A 208 -3.30 5.20 6.50
N SER A 209 -3.84 6.28 5.94
CA SER A 209 -3.73 7.62 6.54
C SER A 209 -4.32 7.64 7.95
N SER A 210 -5.47 7.00 8.13
CA SER A 210 -6.15 6.87 9.43
C SER A 210 -5.32 6.05 10.42
N GLN A 211 -4.80 4.89 10.03
CA GLN A 211 -3.98 4.04 10.90
C GLN A 211 -2.68 4.74 11.32
N LEU A 212 -2.04 5.44 10.39
CA LEU A 212 -0.82 6.21 10.65
C LEU A 212 -1.09 7.53 11.38
N LYS A 213 -2.36 7.98 11.44
CA LYS A 213 -2.77 9.28 11.97
C LYS A 213 -2.10 10.45 11.24
N VAL A 214 -2.07 10.40 9.92
CA VAL A 214 -1.48 11.42 9.05
C VAL A 214 -2.55 11.98 8.11
N LYS A 215 -2.33 13.21 7.61
CA LYS A 215 -3.27 13.85 6.67
C LYS A 215 -3.13 13.23 5.28
N THR A 216 -4.24 13.13 4.56
CA THR A 216 -4.23 12.76 3.14
C THR A 216 -4.02 14.00 2.29
N LYS A 217 -2.96 14.01 1.46
CA LYS A 217 -2.67 15.06 0.50
C LYS A 217 -2.77 14.53 -0.91
N VAL A 218 -3.54 15.21 -1.73
CA VAL A 218 -3.76 14.91 -3.15
C VAL A 218 -3.17 16.04 -3.99
N PHE A 219 -2.37 15.70 -4.97
CA PHE A 219 -1.79 16.63 -5.93
C PHE A 219 -2.51 16.47 -7.27
N ASP A 220 -3.31 17.46 -7.60
CA ASP A 220 -3.85 17.65 -8.94
C ASP A 220 -2.86 18.51 -9.73
N LEU A 221 -1.98 17.86 -10.46
CA LEU A 221 -0.88 18.48 -11.19
C LEU A 221 -1.12 18.26 -12.69
N ASP A 222 -2.10 18.94 -13.25
CA ASP A 222 -2.40 18.87 -14.67
C ASP A 222 -1.84 20.05 -15.46
N PRO A 223 -0.70 19.89 -16.13
CA PRO A 223 -0.15 20.94 -16.99
C PRO A 223 -0.92 21.11 -18.31
N ILE A 224 -1.83 20.19 -18.70
CA ILE A 224 -2.45 20.15 -20.04
C ILE A 224 -3.96 20.44 -20.00
N GLY A 225 -4.59 20.49 -18.81
CA GLY A 225 -5.97 20.98 -18.69
C GLY A 225 -7.09 19.98 -19.04
N GLU A 226 -6.87 18.68 -18.99
CA GLU A 226 -7.95 17.67 -19.09
C GLU A 226 -8.79 17.62 -17.80
N LYS A 227 -9.85 18.43 -17.76
CA LYS A 227 -10.60 18.70 -16.53
C LYS A 227 -11.69 17.70 -16.17
N GLU A 228 -12.34 17.00 -17.13
CA GLU A 228 -13.60 16.29 -16.85
C GLU A 228 -13.45 15.03 -15.96
N GLY A 229 -12.46 14.18 -16.17
CA GLY A 229 -12.30 12.98 -15.36
C GLY A 229 -11.75 13.23 -13.95
N LYS A 230 -10.98 14.29 -13.75
CA LYS A 230 -10.33 14.62 -12.49
C LYS A 230 -11.28 15.23 -11.45
N SER A 231 -12.28 15.98 -11.88
CA SER A 231 -13.31 16.53 -10.97
C SER A 231 -14.02 15.39 -10.23
N ASN A 232 -14.45 14.36 -10.95
CA ASN A 232 -15.14 13.21 -10.35
C ASN A 232 -14.24 12.46 -9.34
N LEU A 233 -12.95 12.34 -9.64
CA LEU A 233 -12.02 11.70 -8.72
C LEU A 233 -11.76 12.55 -7.46
N LEU A 234 -11.65 13.88 -7.58
CA LEU A 234 -11.52 14.77 -6.43
C LEU A 234 -12.76 14.72 -5.55
N ASP A 235 -13.97 14.76 -6.16
CA ASP A 235 -15.23 14.57 -5.44
C ASP A 235 -15.29 13.21 -4.72
N HIS A 236 -14.77 12.16 -5.35
CA HIS A 236 -14.65 10.84 -4.75
C HIS A 236 -13.71 10.86 -3.51
N PHE A 237 -12.53 11.49 -3.62
CA PHE A 237 -11.62 11.67 -2.48
C PHE A 237 -12.26 12.49 -1.35
N GLU A 238 -13.01 13.56 -1.67
CA GLU A 238 -13.73 14.35 -0.66
C GLU A 238 -14.79 13.53 0.05
N ASN A 239 -15.54 12.71 -0.69
CA ASN A 239 -16.54 11.82 -0.11
C ASN A 239 -15.90 10.78 0.81
N LEU A 240 -14.80 10.16 0.39
CA LEU A 240 -14.06 9.23 1.23
C LEU A 240 -13.49 9.92 2.48
N ALA A 241 -12.95 11.14 2.35
CA ALA A 241 -12.48 11.91 3.49
C ALA A 241 -13.56 12.12 4.56
N LYS A 242 -14.81 12.42 4.13
CA LYS A 242 -15.97 12.52 5.03
C LYS A 242 -16.30 11.18 5.69
N ILE A 243 -16.27 10.09 4.90
CA ILE A 243 -16.52 8.73 5.39
C ILE A 243 -15.51 8.30 6.45
N PHE A 244 -14.23 8.52 6.19
CA PHE A 244 -13.14 8.16 7.10
C PHE A 244 -12.93 9.20 8.22
N ASN A 245 -13.68 10.32 8.19
CA ASN A 245 -13.50 11.46 9.12
C ASN A 245 -12.06 11.98 9.12
N GLU A 246 -11.45 12.04 7.93
CA GLU A 246 -10.05 12.44 7.73
C GLU A 246 -9.95 13.82 7.06
N LYS A 247 -8.82 14.48 7.26
CA LYS A 247 -8.55 15.76 6.62
C LYS A 247 -7.89 15.56 5.26
N LEU A 248 -8.56 16.00 4.21
CA LEU A 248 -8.05 16.04 2.85
C LEU A 248 -7.43 17.42 2.56
N GLU A 249 -6.23 17.43 2.01
CA GLU A 249 -5.56 18.61 1.47
C GLU A 249 -5.38 18.43 -0.04
N VAL A 250 -6.09 19.20 -0.86
CA VAL A 250 -5.95 19.19 -2.32
C VAL A 250 -5.04 20.34 -2.74
N VAL A 251 -4.03 20.03 -3.54
CA VAL A 251 -3.10 21.00 -4.12
C VAL A 251 -3.26 20.98 -5.62
N THR A 252 -3.85 22.02 -6.16
CA THR A 252 -3.95 22.24 -7.61
C THR A 252 -2.81 23.14 -8.05
N SER A 253 -2.00 22.67 -9.00
CA SER A 253 -0.86 23.43 -9.52
C SER A 253 -0.61 23.08 -10.99
N GLY A 254 -0.37 24.07 -11.82
CA GLY A 254 0.13 23.89 -13.18
C GLY A 254 1.64 23.62 -13.27
N GLU A 255 2.32 23.43 -12.13
CA GLU A 255 3.75 23.09 -12.11
C GLU A 255 3.99 21.62 -12.45
N ASN A 256 5.19 21.32 -12.93
CA ASN A 256 5.62 19.95 -13.18
C ASN A 256 5.52 19.11 -11.89
N PRO A 257 4.81 17.98 -11.91
CA PRO A 257 4.57 17.12 -10.75
C PRO A 257 5.83 16.74 -9.97
N ILE A 258 6.90 16.44 -10.68
CA ILE A 258 8.17 16.03 -10.09
C ILE A 258 8.86 17.17 -9.36
N ARG A 259 8.78 18.39 -9.93
CA ARG A 259 9.32 19.57 -9.28
C ARG A 259 8.56 19.85 -7.98
N GLU A 260 7.24 19.74 -8.01
CA GLU A 260 6.41 19.93 -6.83
C GLU A 260 6.70 18.86 -5.75
N LEU A 261 6.78 17.60 -6.11
CA LEU A 261 7.16 16.54 -5.18
C LEU A 261 8.54 16.74 -4.57
N LYS A 262 9.53 17.19 -5.35
CA LYS A 262 10.89 17.44 -4.85
C LYS A 262 10.93 18.51 -3.74
N LYS A 263 10.00 19.46 -3.75
CA LYS A 263 9.85 20.48 -2.69
C LYS A 263 9.31 19.91 -1.39
N GLN A 264 8.56 18.82 -1.46
CA GLN A 264 7.89 18.22 -0.30
C GLN A 264 8.87 17.47 0.61
N ARG A 265 8.49 17.29 1.88
CA ARG A 265 9.24 16.52 2.89
C ARG A 265 8.28 15.78 3.82
N ASN A 266 8.79 14.72 4.45
CA ASN A 266 8.08 13.95 5.46
C ASN A 266 6.72 13.42 4.97
N MET A 267 6.74 12.79 3.79
CA MET A 267 5.57 12.20 3.16
C MET A 267 5.73 10.71 2.91
N LEU A 268 4.62 9.99 3.02
CA LEU A 268 4.47 8.66 2.44
C LEU A 268 3.83 8.83 1.07
N GLN A 269 4.55 8.49 0.03
CA GLN A 269 4.00 8.48 -1.32
C GLN A 269 3.23 7.18 -1.57
N ILE A 270 1.95 7.27 -1.96
CA ILE A 270 1.13 6.11 -2.30
C ILE A 270 0.86 6.13 -3.80
N LEU A 271 1.16 5.02 -4.45
CA LEU A 271 1.10 4.88 -5.91
C LEU A 271 0.34 3.60 -6.28
N PRO A 272 -0.49 3.64 -7.32
CA PRO A 272 -1.00 2.43 -7.94
C PRO A 272 0.16 1.68 -8.60
N LEU A 273 0.21 0.36 -8.39
CA LEU A 273 1.24 -0.51 -8.96
C LEU A 273 0.71 -1.15 -10.23
N LYS A 274 1.28 -0.72 -11.37
CA LYS A 274 0.95 -1.23 -12.71
C LYS A 274 2.06 -2.14 -13.22
N GLU A 275 1.71 -3.21 -13.92
CA GLU A 275 2.69 -4.14 -14.49
C GLU A 275 3.63 -3.46 -15.50
N ASP A 276 3.12 -2.49 -16.24
CA ASP A 276 3.89 -1.79 -17.27
C ASP A 276 4.94 -0.82 -16.69
N MET A 277 4.82 -0.38 -15.43
CA MET A 277 5.80 0.48 -14.76
C MET A 277 7.20 -0.12 -14.78
N PHE A 278 7.30 -1.45 -14.66
CA PHE A 278 8.59 -2.14 -14.65
C PHE A 278 9.09 -2.45 -16.05
N LYS A 279 8.21 -2.84 -16.98
CA LYS A 279 8.59 -3.09 -18.38
C LYS A 279 9.17 -1.85 -19.04
N LYS A 280 8.61 -0.68 -18.73
CA LYS A 280 9.03 0.62 -19.29
C LYS A 280 10.31 1.17 -18.66
N ARG A 281 10.58 0.90 -17.38
CA ARG A 281 11.82 1.30 -16.69
C ARG A 281 13.09 0.85 -17.42
N PHE A 282 13.00 -0.22 -18.20
CA PHE A 282 14.11 -0.82 -18.93
C PHE A 282 14.11 -0.52 -20.43
N SER A 283 13.14 0.25 -20.93
CA SER A 283 13.12 0.70 -22.33
C SER A 283 13.68 2.12 -22.43
N PHE A 284 14.47 2.38 -23.49
CA PHE A 284 15.09 3.68 -23.78
C PHE A 284 14.09 4.81 -24.08
N LYS A 285 12.81 4.64 -23.83
CA LYS A 285 11.80 5.67 -24.06
C LYS A 285 11.76 6.68 -22.91
N PHE A 286 12.79 7.51 -22.82
CA PHE A 286 12.93 8.64 -21.89
C PHE A 286 11.91 9.79 -22.07
N LEU A 287 10.94 9.63 -22.95
CA LEU A 287 9.92 10.63 -23.25
C LEU A 287 8.60 10.37 -22.55
N TYR A 288 8.62 9.80 -21.35
CA TYR A 288 7.37 9.65 -20.60
C TYR A 288 7.04 10.92 -19.83
N THR A 289 5.95 11.53 -20.23
CA THR A 289 5.24 12.58 -19.49
C THR A 289 4.45 12.01 -18.29
N ASN A 290 4.40 10.68 -18.13
CA ASN A 290 3.69 10.06 -17.03
C ASN A 290 4.48 10.22 -15.72
N SER A 291 3.95 11.07 -14.84
CA SER A 291 4.56 11.39 -13.55
C SER A 291 4.62 10.19 -12.59
N ASP A 292 3.80 9.15 -12.78
CA ASP A 292 3.81 7.97 -11.92
C ASP A 292 5.13 7.20 -12.06
N PHE A 293 5.69 7.11 -13.29
CA PHE A 293 6.98 6.46 -13.52
C PHE A 293 8.14 7.18 -12.87
N ILE A 294 8.13 8.53 -12.97
CA ILE A 294 9.21 9.33 -12.38
C ILE A 294 9.07 9.32 -10.86
N ALA A 295 7.85 9.41 -10.38
CA ALA A 295 7.54 9.32 -8.96
C ALA A 295 7.98 7.99 -8.35
N PHE A 296 7.79 6.89 -9.07
CA PHE A 296 8.22 5.55 -8.70
C PHE A 296 9.75 5.43 -8.49
N ASP A 297 10.53 6.10 -9.32
CA ASP A 297 12.01 6.09 -9.23
C ASP A 297 12.56 7.04 -8.15
N MET A 298 11.72 7.85 -7.51
CA MET A 298 12.15 8.73 -6.43
C MET A 298 12.50 7.94 -5.16
N ASN A 299 13.79 7.91 -4.81
CA ASN A 299 14.27 7.28 -3.58
C ASN A 299 14.25 8.22 -2.36
N LYS A 300 13.72 9.44 -2.49
CA LYS A 300 13.63 10.40 -1.39
C LYS A 300 12.61 9.96 -0.36
N PHE A 301 11.40 9.65 -0.81
CA PHE A 301 10.28 9.28 0.03
C PHE A 301 10.17 7.77 0.25
N ASN A 302 9.61 7.39 1.39
CA ASN A 302 9.04 6.06 1.52
C ASN A 302 7.84 5.95 0.59
N GLN A 303 7.70 4.82 -0.08
CA GLN A 303 6.66 4.59 -1.07
C GLN A 303 5.86 3.35 -0.73
N LEU A 304 4.53 3.45 -0.83
CA LEU A 304 3.64 2.31 -0.77
C LEU A 304 3.01 2.10 -2.14
N LEU A 305 3.30 0.98 -2.74
CA LEU A 305 2.83 0.58 -4.06
C LEU A 305 1.66 -0.39 -3.87
N ILE A 306 0.48 -0.02 -4.35
CA ILE A 306 -0.75 -0.81 -4.21
C ILE A 306 -1.08 -1.45 -5.54
N PRO A 307 -1.13 -2.80 -5.64
CA PRO A 307 -1.50 -3.47 -6.88
C PRO A 307 -2.93 -3.13 -7.28
N ILE A 308 -3.11 -2.86 -8.56
CA ILE A 308 -4.41 -2.62 -9.18
C ILE A 308 -4.77 -3.77 -10.10
N VAL A 309 -6.06 -3.91 -10.36
CA VAL A 309 -6.56 -4.85 -11.37
C VAL A 309 -6.56 -4.10 -12.70
N GLU A 310 -5.70 -4.50 -13.63
CA GLU A 310 -5.76 -4.02 -15.00
C GLU A 310 -6.87 -4.78 -15.74
N GLU A 311 -7.73 -4.03 -16.45
CA GLU A 311 -8.80 -4.58 -17.27
C GLU A 311 -8.30 -5.21 -18.58
#